data_1117a54f6096589cecbce805ac266504
#
_entry.id   1117a54f6096589cecbce805ac266504
#
_cell.length_a   1.000
_cell.length_b   1.000
_cell.length_c   1.000
_cell.angle_alpha   90.00
_cell.angle_beta   90.00
_cell.angle_gamma   90.00
#
_symmetry.space_group_name_H-M   'P 1'
#
loop_
_entity.id
_entity.type
_entity.pdbx_description
1 polymer ?
#
loop_
_entity_poly.entity_id
_entity_poly.type
_entity_poly.pdbx_seq_one_letter_code
_entity_poly.pdbx_strand_id
1 'polypeptide(L)'
;MNLSNKKLNIDYALVQMSYWVTSAVLFCFTTVFLQFRGYSNYEIGIVFAVGNIIGFIAQPFIAGLIDKSRKRILLRCIRLCAALSALLMLGVYFLPSGSVGIIGAYALLIAGSTLLNPLCISLSFYIESWGCGVNFSRARALGSLSYALCNVVLGMLVQRVSANAVPVSFIIFSALLGLIALLFIPGERAHRASAGAFEQASGAKPSALSEFAGENKRFMLFLLGTAALFFTHGMIGNFMIEFIRNIGGGSEDMGNVLAFMTVEVPVMLLFGRLTRRFKCSSLLRFAVIMFSIKELMIYFASSIPALYAAEVLQAFSFAIFVPASVRYVDEVIARRDAVRGQALVTAMITLGSIFASYFGGLLLDTSTPKYTLLIGVIVSVAGTLIMLGAIQTTES
;
A
#
# COMPACT_ATOMS: atom_id res chain seq x y z
N MET A 1 9.85 30.20 -11.37
CA MET A 1 10.18 28.98 -10.59
C MET A 1 11.70 28.85 -10.64
N ASN A 2 12.40 29.02 -9.49
CA ASN A 2 13.89 28.98 -9.46
C ASN A 2 14.37 27.62 -9.96
N LEU A 3 15.47 27.57 -10.73
CA LEU A 3 16.12 26.36 -11.25
C LEU A 3 16.34 25.29 -10.16
N SER A 4 16.65 25.70 -8.93
CA SER A 4 16.77 24.83 -7.75
C SER A 4 15.47 24.11 -7.41
N ASN A 5 14.31 24.78 -7.46
CA ASN A 5 13.01 24.15 -7.18
C ASN A 5 12.60 23.15 -8.26
N LYS A 6 12.97 23.38 -9.53
CA LYS A 6 12.68 22.47 -10.64
C LYS A 6 13.46 21.18 -10.47
N LYS A 7 14.75 21.26 -10.14
CA LYS A 7 15.60 20.09 -9.89
C LYS A 7 15.07 19.25 -8.73
N LEU A 8 14.74 19.85 -7.59
CA LEU A 8 14.21 19.15 -6.42
C LEU A 8 12.88 18.43 -6.71
N ASN A 9 12.00 19.03 -7.53
CA ASN A 9 10.76 18.39 -7.96
C ASN A 9 11.02 17.17 -8.86
N ILE A 10 12.03 17.25 -9.74
CA ILE A 10 12.43 16.10 -10.59
C ILE A 10 13.04 15.01 -9.73
N ASP A 11 13.98 15.34 -8.86
CA ASP A 11 14.65 14.38 -7.97
C ASP A 11 13.61 13.67 -7.07
N TYR A 12 12.66 14.41 -6.52
CA TYR A 12 11.57 13.83 -5.71
C TYR A 12 10.63 12.93 -6.54
N ALA A 13 10.31 13.34 -7.77
CA ALA A 13 9.52 12.51 -8.68
C ALA A 13 10.25 11.19 -9.01
N LEU A 14 11.56 11.24 -9.25
CA LEU A 14 12.39 10.04 -9.49
C LEU A 14 12.43 9.11 -8.27
N VAL A 15 12.51 9.65 -7.04
CA VAL A 15 12.38 8.83 -5.81
C VAL A 15 11.02 8.13 -5.75
N GLN A 16 9.93 8.85 -6.02
CA GLN A 16 8.58 8.28 -6.02
C GLN A 16 8.44 7.20 -7.11
N MET A 17 8.88 7.48 -8.33
CA MET A 17 8.82 6.50 -9.43
C MET A 17 9.60 5.23 -9.09
N SER A 18 10.86 5.35 -8.62
CA SER A 18 11.69 4.21 -8.26
C SER A 18 11.12 3.39 -7.11
N TYR A 19 10.58 4.05 -6.07
CA TYR A 19 9.90 3.38 -4.97
C TYR A 19 8.68 2.57 -5.47
N TRP A 20 7.82 3.18 -6.29
CA TRP A 20 6.60 2.52 -6.75
C TRP A 20 6.89 1.36 -7.71
N VAL A 21 7.94 1.47 -8.54
CA VAL A 21 8.42 0.35 -9.36
C VAL A 21 8.94 -0.78 -8.48
N THR A 22 9.78 -0.49 -7.49
CA THR A 22 10.30 -1.50 -6.55
C THR A 22 9.15 -2.19 -5.80
N SER A 23 8.13 -1.42 -5.38
CA SER A 23 6.93 -1.96 -4.73
C SER A 23 6.11 -2.84 -5.66
N ALA A 24 5.94 -2.46 -6.95
CA ALA A 24 5.25 -3.29 -7.94
C ALA A 24 5.93 -4.66 -8.08
N VAL A 25 7.25 -4.67 -8.26
CA VAL A 25 8.01 -5.92 -8.38
C VAL A 25 7.82 -6.81 -7.14
N LEU A 26 7.93 -6.22 -5.94
CA LEU A 26 7.85 -6.99 -4.71
C LEU A 26 6.44 -7.47 -4.40
N PHE A 27 5.45 -6.56 -4.35
CA PHE A 27 4.11 -6.95 -3.88
C PHE A 27 3.30 -7.70 -4.93
N CYS A 28 3.45 -7.38 -6.21
CA CYS A 28 2.64 -8.01 -7.25
C CYS A 28 3.20 -9.35 -7.72
N PHE A 29 4.51 -9.53 -7.74
CA PHE A 29 5.14 -10.72 -8.32
C PHE A 29 5.79 -11.65 -7.29
N THR A 30 5.71 -11.38 -5.99
CA THR A 30 6.19 -12.28 -4.94
C THR A 30 5.59 -13.67 -5.06
N THR A 31 4.26 -13.77 -5.19
CA THR A 31 3.56 -15.05 -5.31
C THR A 31 4.05 -15.84 -6.54
N VAL A 32 4.16 -15.19 -7.70
CA VAL A 32 4.65 -15.82 -8.93
C VAL A 32 6.07 -16.36 -8.76
N PHE A 33 6.96 -15.55 -8.19
CA PHE A 33 8.36 -15.95 -8.00
C PHE A 33 8.51 -17.06 -6.95
N LEU A 34 7.85 -16.95 -5.81
CA LEU A 34 7.97 -17.95 -4.75
C LEU A 34 7.35 -19.29 -5.17
N GLN A 35 6.23 -19.30 -5.91
CA GLN A 35 5.70 -20.52 -6.51
C GLN A 35 6.66 -21.15 -7.53
N PHE A 36 7.32 -20.31 -8.37
CA PHE A 36 8.37 -20.81 -9.28
C PHE A 36 9.55 -21.44 -8.51
N ARG A 37 9.82 -20.95 -7.27
CA ARG A 37 10.85 -21.53 -6.37
C ARG A 37 10.31 -22.71 -5.54
N GLY A 38 9.07 -23.19 -5.78
CA GLY A 38 8.49 -24.38 -5.18
C GLY A 38 7.81 -24.17 -3.82
N TYR A 39 7.53 -22.92 -3.43
CA TYR A 39 6.77 -22.64 -2.19
C TYR A 39 5.26 -22.75 -2.41
N SER A 40 4.57 -23.26 -1.41
CA SER A 40 3.11 -23.31 -1.37
C SER A 40 2.48 -21.93 -1.13
N ASN A 41 1.18 -21.78 -1.44
CA ASN A 41 0.47 -20.53 -1.17
C ASN A 41 0.41 -20.21 0.33
N TYR A 42 0.36 -21.24 1.19
CA TYR A 42 0.42 -21.07 2.64
C TYR A 42 1.75 -20.48 3.10
N GLU A 43 2.88 -20.98 2.59
CA GLU A 43 4.21 -20.45 2.92
C GLU A 43 4.36 -19.00 2.43
N ILE A 44 3.84 -18.70 1.23
CA ILE A 44 3.79 -17.34 0.68
C ILE A 44 2.91 -16.43 1.56
N GLY A 45 1.78 -16.94 2.01
CA GLY A 45 0.90 -16.24 2.94
C GLY A 45 1.60 -15.89 4.26
N ILE A 46 2.40 -16.81 4.81
CA ILE A 46 3.24 -16.54 6.00
C ILE A 46 4.26 -15.45 5.72
N VAL A 47 4.93 -15.47 4.56
CA VAL A 47 5.90 -14.43 4.16
C VAL A 47 5.27 -13.05 4.18
N PHE A 48 4.10 -12.87 3.56
CA PHE A 48 3.38 -11.60 3.57
C PHE A 48 2.90 -11.21 4.97
N ALA A 49 2.34 -12.16 5.74
CA ALA A 49 1.83 -11.88 7.08
C ALA A 49 2.96 -11.43 8.02
N VAL A 50 4.04 -12.20 8.09
CA VAL A 50 5.21 -11.89 8.96
C VAL A 50 5.87 -10.59 8.52
N GLY A 51 6.07 -10.38 7.21
CA GLY A 51 6.66 -9.15 6.69
C GLY A 51 5.85 -7.90 7.04
N ASN A 52 4.52 -7.99 6.89
CA ASN A 52 3.61 -6.88 7.26
C ASN A 52 3.59 -6.64 8.78
N ILE A 53 3.62 -7.68 9.62
CA ILE A 53 3.70 -7.56 11.08
C ILE A 53 5.01 -6.83 11.47
N ILE A 54 6.15 -7.29 10.95
CA ILE A 54 7.45 -6.67 11.25
C ILE A 54 7.45 -5.21 10.80
N GLY A 55 6.99 -4.92 9.57
CA GLY A 55 6.91 -3.57 9.03
C GLY A 55 6.02 -2.66 9.88
N PHE A 56 4.83 -3.14 10.25
CA PHE A 56 3.88 -2.40 11.08
C PHE A 56 4.45 -2.06 12.46
N ILE A 57 5.07 -3.02 13.13
CA ILE A 57 5.70 -2.79 14.46
C ILE A 57 6.89 -1.83 14.34
N ALA A 58 7.69 -1.94 13.29
CA ALA A 58 8.90 -1.13 13.13
C ALA A 58 8.61 0.33 12.72
N GLN A 59 7.47 0.64 12.09
CA GLN A 59 7.12 2.00 11.62
C GLN A 59 7.21 3.08 12.72
N PRO A 60 6.58 2.94 13.91
CA PRO A 60 6.63 3.97 14.94
C PRO A 60 8.03 4.17 15.51
N PHE A 61 8.85 3.11 15.58
CA PHE A 61 10.24 3.22 16.03
C PHE A 61 11.10 4.03 15.05
N ILE A 62 10.97 3.74 13.75
CA ILE A 62 11.71 4.46 12.70
C ILE A 62 11.23 5.93 12.62
N ALA A 63 9.92 6.17 12.70
CA ALA A 63 9.38 7.53 12.75
C ALA A 63 9.95 8.32 13.95
N GLY A 64 9.95 7.73 15.15
CA GLY A 64 10.51 8.34 16.36
C GLY A 64 12.02 8.63 16.27
N LEU A 65 12.80 7.77 15.59
CA LEU A 65 14.23 8.02 15.34
C LEU A 65 14.43 9.22 14.39
N ILE A 66 13.62 9.34 13.36
CA ILE A 66 13.69 10.44 12.37
C ILE A 66 13.32 11.77 13.04
N ASP A 67 12.25 11.80 13.85
CA ASP A 67 11.80 12.98 14.56
C ASP A 67 12.86 13.49 15.53
N LYS A 68 13.48 12.60 16.34
CA LYS A 68 14.55 12.92 17.28
C LYS A 68 15.81 13.46 16.58
N SER A 69 16.11 12.99 15.38
CA SER A 69 17.36 13.30 14.65
C SER A 69 17.31 14.62 13.86
N ARG A 70 16.28 15.45 14.02
CA ARG A 70 16.05 16.65 13.22
C ARG A 70 16.12 16.39 11.72
N LYS A 71 15.57 15.26 11.26
CA LYS A 71 15.39 14.88 9.85
C LYS A 71 16.67 14.62 9.03
N ARG A 72 17.87 14.75 9.60
CA ARG A 72 19.15 14.46 8.89
C ARG A 72 19.29 12.99 8.52
N ILE A 73 18.58 12.09 9.22
CA ILE A 73 18.67 10.64 9.05
C ILE A 73 17.73 10.13 7.94
N LEU A 74 16.69 10.88 7.54
CA LEU A 74 15.66 10.41 6.58
C LEU A 74 16.26 9.84 5.28
N LEU A 75 17.09 10.62 4.57
CA LEU A 75 17.74 10.16 3.34
C LEU A 75 18.71 8.99 3.59
N ARG A 76 19.36 8.95 4.77
CA ARG A 76 20.21 7.80 5.14
C ARG A 76 19.38 6.55 5.33
N CYS A 77 18.21 6.65 5.99
CA CYS A 77 17.28 5.54 6.15
C CYS A 77 16.79 5.00 4.79
N ILE A 78 16.40 5.89 3.86
CA ILE A 78 15.97 5.49 2.51
C ILE A 78 17.11 4.74 1.79
N ARG A 79 18.34 5.27 1.83
CA ARG A 79 19.51 4.63 1.21
C ARG A 79 19.83 3.27 1.80
N LEU A 80 19.84 3.17 3.14
CA LEU A 80 20.11 1.93 3.84
C LEU A 80 19.03 0.88 3.57
N CYS A 81 17.77 1.24 3.63
CA CYS A 81 16.67 0.33 3.30
C CYS A 81 16.77 -0.15 1.85
N ALA A 82 17.02 0.74 0.88
CA ALA A 82 17.17 0.37 -0.52
C ALA A 82 18.38 -0.57 -0.74
N ALA A 83 19.54 -0.24 -0.16
CA ALA A 83 20.75 -1.05 -0.28
C ALA A 83 20.58 -2.43 0.38
N LEU A 84 20.04 -2.49 1.61
CA LEU A 84 19.78 -3.74 2.30
C LEU A 84 18.76 -4.61 1.55
N SER A 85 17.72 -4.00 0.98
CA SER A 85 16.74 -4.72 0.16
C SER A 85 17.37 -5.30 -1.10
N ALA A 86 18.24 -4.56 -1.80
CA ALA A 86 18.96 -5.07 -2.96
C ALA A 86 19.90 -6.23 -2.59
N LEU A 87 20.64 -6.12 -1.49
CA LEU A 87 21.52 -7.17 -0.99
C LEU A 87 20.76 -8.41 -0.53
N LEU A 88 19.65 -8.25 0.17
CA LEU A 88 18.80 -9.37 0.58
C LEU A 88 18.24 -10.11 -0.64
N MET A 89 17.74 -9.38 -1.65
CA MET A 89 17.23 -10.00 -2.87
C MET A 89 18.35 -10.67 -3.68
N LEU A 90 19.54 -10.12 -3.68
CA LEU A 90 20.71 -10.78 -4.28
C LEU A 90 21.01 -12.10 -3.55
N GLY A 91 20.94 -12.12 -2.23
CA GLY A 91 21.04 -13.35 -1.43
C GLY A 91 19.99 -14.37 -1.81
N VAL A 92 18.72 -13.94 -1.92
CA VAL A 92 17.60 -14.80 -2.35
C VAL A 92 17.85 -15.41 -3.73
N TYR A 93 18.44 -14.65 -4.66
CA TYR A 93 18.72 -15.14 -6.01
C TYR A 93 19.65 -16.35 -6.01
N PHE A 94 20.66 -16.39 -5.12
CA PHE A 94 21.65 -17.48 -5.04
C PHE A 94 21.25 -18.62 -4.07
N LEU A 95 20.27 -18.42 -3.20
CA LEU A 95 19.81 -19.47 -2.30
C LEU A 95 19.11 -20.61 -3.06
N PRO A 96 19.28 -21.87 -2.63
CA PRO A 96 18.58 -23.00 -3.26
C PRO A 96 17.07 -22.91 -3.03
N SER A 97 16.29 -23.41 -3.99
CA SER A 97 14.82 -23.49 -3.89
C SER A 97 14.39 -24.32 -2.68
N GLY A 98 13.29 -23.94 -2.03
CA GLY A 98 12.80 -24.60 -0.80
C GLY A 98 13.55 -24.21 0.48
N SER A 99 14.52 -23.29 0.41
CA SER A 99 15.28 -22.85 1.59
C SER A 99 14.44 -21.95 2.50
N VAL A 100 14.39 -22.26 3.81
CA VAL A 100 13.75 -21.41 4.84
C VAL A 100 14.35 -19.99 4.84
N GLY A 101 15.61 -19.85 4.42
CA GLY A 101 16.27 -18.56 4.27
C GLY A 101 15.58 -17.61 3.29
N ILE A 102 14.96 -18.15 2.22
CA ILE A 102 14.18 -17.35 1.27
C ILE A 102 12.92 -16.78 1.95
N ILE A 103 12.20 -17.58 2.74
CA ILE A 103 11.01 -17.15 3.51
C ILE A 103 11.37 -15.96 4.42
N GLY A 104 12.44 -16.12 5.22
CA GLY A 104 12.90 -15.06 6.12
C GLY A 104 13.36 -13.79 5.38
N ALA A 105 14.13 -13.95 4.30
CA ALA A 105 14.60 -12.82 3.50
C ALA A 105 13.42 -12.07 2.84
N TYR A 106 12.46 -12.77 2.26
CA TYR A 106 11.27 -12.15 1.68
C TYR A 106 10.39 -11.43 2.71
N ALA A 107 10.20 -12.01 3.90
CA ALA A 107 9.51 -11.32 4.99
C ALA A 107 10.22 -10.00 5.37
N LEU A 108 11.55 -9.99 5.43
CA LEU A 108 12.33 -8.78 5.68
C LEU A 108 12.25 -7.78 4.51
N LEU A 109 12.20 -8.25 3.25
CA LEU A 109 12.00 -7.40 2.07
C LEU A 109 10.63 -6.69 2.12
N ILE A 110 9.57 -7.42 2.45
CA ILE A 110 8.22 -6.85 2.62
C ILE A 110 8.22 -5.82 3.75
N ALA A 111 8.80 -6.15 4.90
CA ALA A 111 8.93 -5.22 6.02
C ALA A 111 9.69 -3.95 5.62
N GLY A 112 10.82 -4.09 4.92
CA GLY A 112 11.62 -2.96 4.42
C GLY A 112 10.85 -2.07 3.45
N SER A 113 10.09 -2.66 2.52
CA SER A 113 9.25 -1.91 1.58
C SER A 113 8.10 -1.17 2.28
N THR A 114 7.50 -1.80 3.29
CA THR A 114 6.46 -1.19 4.13
C THR A 114 7.00 0.02 4.90
N LEU A 115 8.26 -0.03 5.34
CA LEU A 115 8.94 1.10 5.97
C LEU A 115 9.32 2.21 4.99
N LEU A 116 9.72 1.86 3.76
CA LEU A 116 10.12 2.82 2.73
C LEU A 116 8.98 3.75 2.32
N ASN A 117 7.74 3.29 2.31
CA ASN A 117 6.58 4.09 1.89
C ASN A 117 6.45 5.41 2.68
N PRO A 118 6.28 5.39 4.02
CA PRO A 118 6.18 6.62 4.79
C PRO A 118 7.45 7.46 4.73
N LEU A 119 8.64 6.85 4.57
CA LEU A 119 9.89 7.59 4.42
C LEU A 119 9.93 8.41 3.12
N CYS A 120 9.51 7.81 2.00
CA CYS A 120 9.43 8.50 0.70
C CYS A 120 8.36 9.60 0.69
N ILE A 121 7.25 9.42 1.42
CA ILE A 121 6.24 10.47 1.62
C ILE A 121 6.80 11.60 2.48
N SER A 122 7.43 11.28 3.61
CA SER A 122 8.02 12.26 4.54
C SER A 122 9.11 13.13 3.89
N LEU A 123 9.73 12.64 2.81
CA LEU A 123 10.70 13.43 2.06
C LEU A 123 10.09 14.68 1.43
N SER A 124 8.80 14.68 1.03
CA SER A 124 8.13 15.90 0.54
C SER A 124 8.04 16.97 1.62
N PHE A 125 7.59 16.61 2.82
CA PHE A 125 7.53 17.53 3.95
C PHE A 125 8.91 18.04 4.37
N TYR A 126 9.92 17.18 4.23
CA TYR A 126 11.30 17.57 4.49
C TYR A 126 11.79 18.63 3.50
N ILE A 127 11.50 18.49 2.20
CA ILE A 127 11.85 19.47 1.17
C ILE A 127 11.05 20.78 1.36
N GLU A 128 9.77 20.69 1.71
CA GLU A 128 8.93 21.85 2.00
C GLU A 128 9.46 22.66 3.19
N SER A 129 10.02 21.98 4.21
CA SER A 129 10.66 22.66 5.35
C SER A 129 11.89 23.50 4.96
N TRP A 130 12.43 23.34 3.75
CA TRP A 130 13.50 24.17 3.18
C TRP A 130 12.98 25.41 2.44
N GLY A 131 11.66 25.67 2.48
CA GLY A 131 11.02 26.75 1.72
C GLY A 131 10.93 26.46 0.22
N CYS A 132 11.06 25.18 -0.19
CA CYS A 132 10.96 24.74 -1.57
C CYS A 132 9.61 24.05 -1.77
N GLY A 133 8.75 24.55 -2.65
CA GLY A 133 7.49 23.92 -2.98
C GLY A 133 7.69 22.63 -3.78
N VAL A 134 7.18 21.51 -3.26
CA VAL A 134 7.17 20.21 -3.93
C VAL A 134 5.76 19.89 -4.40
N ASN A 135 5.63 19.49 -5.66
CA ASN A 135 4.35 19.03 -6.18
C ASN A 135 4.19 17.52 -5.90
N PHE A 136 3.80 17.20 -4.66
CA PHE A 136 3.54 15.81 -4.22
C PHE A 136 2.58 15.07 -5.15
N SER A 137 1.47 15.70 -5.54
CA SER A 137 0.45 15.06 -6.38
C SER A 137 0.99 14.65 -7.74
N ARG A 138 1.83 15.49 -8.37
CA ARG A 138 2.47 15.15 -9.65
C ARG A 138 3.48 14.01 -9.51
N ALA A 139 4.31 14.05 -8.49
CA ALA A 139 5.29 13.00 -8.22
C ALA A 139 4.60 11.67 -7.93
N ARG A 140 3.51 11.70 -7.15
CA ARG A 140 2.69 10.52 -6.84
C ARG A 140 1.99 9.95 -8.08
N ALA A 141 1.49 10.79 -8.97
CA ALA A 141 0.89 10.37 -10.24
C ALA A 141 1.92 9.70 -11.17
N LEU A 142 3.13 10.26 -11.28
CA LEU A 142 4.24 9.63 -12.01
C LEU A 142 4.64 8.29 -11.40
N GLY A 143 4.63 8.19 -10.06
CA GLY A 143 4.84 6.92 -9.36
C GLY A 143 3.81 5.86 -9.75
N SER A 144 2.52 6.21 -9.81
CA SER A 144 1.45 5.29 -10.22
C SER A 144 1.59 4.86 -11.68
N LEU A 145 1.96 5.79 -12.57
CA LEU A 145 2.22 5.47 -13.98
C LEU A 145 3.40 4.50 -14.12
N SER A 146 4.48 4.73 -13.36
CA SER A 146 5.65 3.84 -13.33
C SER A 146 5.31 2.46 -12.77
N TYR A 147 4.46 2.40 -11.74
CA TYR A 147 3.92 1.16 -11.18
C TYR A 147 3.15 0.37 -12.25
N ALA A 148 2.25 1.03 -12.97
CA ALA A 148 1.48 0.39 -14.04
C ALA A 148 2.38 -0.15 -15.15
N LEU A 149 3.29 0.68 -15.65
CA LEU A 149 4.24 0.28 -16.70
C LEU A 149 5.12 -0.89 -16.26
N CYS A 150 5.60 -0.87 -15.02
CA CYS A 150 6.38 -1.96 -14.44
C CYS A 150 5.59 -3.27 -14.43
N ASN A 151 4.33 -3.26 -14.00
CA ASN A 151 3.48 -4.44 -13.97
C ASN A 151 3.29 -5.05 -15.38
N VAL A 152 3.03 -4.23 -16.40
CA VAL A 152 2.90 -4.69 -17.78
C VAL A 152 4.21 -5.32 -18.26
N VAL A 153 5.32 -4.60 -18.13
CA VAL A 153 6.63 -5.06 -18.64
C VAL A 153 7.10 -6.31 -17.89
N LEU A 154 6.97 -6.32 -16.56
CA LEU A 154 7.42 -7.46 -15.77
C LEU A 154 6.52 -8.68 -15.96
N GLY A 155 5.20 -8.49 -16.14
CA GLY A 155 4.27 -9.57 -16.49
C GLY A 155 4.68 -10.26 -17.80
N MET A 156 5.00 -9.47 -18.84
CA MET A 156 5.53 -9.99 -20.10
C MET A 156 6.87 -10.70 -19.93
N LEU A 157 7.80 -10.13 -19.18
CA LEU A 157 9.12 -10.74 -18.95
C LEU A 157 9.00 -12.06 -18.20
N VAL A 158 8.18 -12.14 -17.17
CA VAL A 158 7.93 -13.36 -16.42
C VAL A 158 7.30 -14.44 -17.30
N GLN A 159 6.33 -14.08 -18.12
CA GLN A 159 5.61 -15.02 -18.99
C GLN A 159 6.51 -15.55 -20.12
N ARG A 160 7.31 -14.69 -20.74
CA ARG A 160 8.06 -15.01 -21.96
C ARG A 160 9.50 -15.46 -21.72
N VAL A 161 10.10 -15.06 -20.59
CA VAL A 161 11.50 -15.37 -20.28
C VAL A 161 11.60 -16.28 -19.07
N SER A 162 11.34 -15.77 -17.87
CA SER A 162 11.40 -16.54 -16.61
C SER A 162 10.94 -15.72 -15.42
N ALA A 163 10.42 -16.37 -14.40
CA ALA A 163 10.14 -15.76 -13.09
C ALA A 163 11.42 -15.20 -12.41
N ASN A 164 12.62 -15.61 -12.82
CA ASN A 164 13.89 -15.00 -12.37
C ASN A 164 14.03 -13.53 -12.77
N ALA A 165 13.21 -13.02 -13.69
CA ALA A 165 13.11 -11.59 -13.98
C ALA A 165 12.69 -10.77 -12.74
N VAL A 166 11.94 -11.37 -11.80
CA VAL A 166 11.47 -10.70 -10.58
C VAL A 166 12.61 -10.25 -9.68
N PRO A 167 13.49 -11.14 -9.16
CA PRO A 167 14.62 -10.73 -8.31
C PRO A 167 15.59 -9.80 -9.05
N VAL A 168 15.86 -10.03 -10.34
CA VAL A 168 16.74 -9.18 -11.12
C VAL A 168 16.19 -7.75 -11.23
N SER A 169 14.92 -7.62 -11.58
CA SER A 169 14.25 -6.30 -11.65
C SER A 169 14.24 -5.61 -10.28
N PHE A 170 13.95 -6.35 -9.21
CA PHE A 170 13.96 -5.79 -7.86
C PHE A 170 15.33 -5.24 -7.46
N ILE A 171 16.40 -5.97 -7.72
CA ILE A 171 17.79 -5.54 -7.43
C ILE A 171 18.10 -4.25 -8.19
N ILE A 172 17.81 -4.21 -9.51
CA ILE A 172 18.06 -3.04 -10.35
C ILE A 172 17.32 -1.81 -9.82
N PHE A 173 16.01 -1.92 -9.56
CA PHE A 173 15.21 -0.77 -9.15
C PHE A 173 15.45 -0.36 -7.69
N SER A 174 15.77 -1.28 -6.78
CA SER A 174 16.23 -0.94 -5.44
C SER A 174 17.59 -0.23 -5.45
N ALA A 175 18.53 -0.69 -6.26
CA ALA A 175 19.81 -0.02 -6.44
C ALA A 175 19.63 1.38 -7.05
N LEU A 176 18.73 1.52 -8.04
CA LEU A 176 18.40 2.81 -8.64
C LEU A 176 17.79 3.77 -7.61
N LEU A 177 16.86 3.30 -6.76
CA LEU A 177 16.30 4.10 -5.66
C LEU A 177 17.41 4.57 -4.71
N GLY A 178 18.31 3.69 -4.32
CA GLY A 178 19.48 4.01 -3.48
C GLY A 178 20.40 5.05 -4.13
N LEU A 179 20.67 4.90 -5.43
CA LEU A 179 21.50 5.83 -6.21
C LEU A 179 20.84 7.23 -6.33
N ILE A 180 19.55 7.29 -6.66
CA ILE A 180 18.80 8.54 -6.73
C ILE A 180 18.81 9.23 -5.36
N ALA A 181 18.60 8.48 -4.28
CA ALA A 181 18.69 9.01 -2.93
C ALA A 181 20.11 9.46 -2.54
N LEU A 182 21.17 8.88 -3.13
CA LEU A 182 22.56 9.34 -2.98
C LEU A 182 22.81 10.65 -3.71
N LEU A 183 22.30 10.78 -4.93
CA LEU A 183 22.46 11.96 -5.77
C LEU A 183 21.53 13.10 -5.33
N PHE A 184 20.59 12.80 -4.43
CA PHE A 184 19.71 13.80 -3.85
C PHE A 184 20.50 14.72 -2.90
N ILE A 185 20.99 15.85 -3.43
CA ILE A 185 21.77 16.84 -2.67
C ILE A 185 20.85 17.95 -2.20
N PRO A 186 20.65 18.11 -0.88
CA PRO A 186 19.97 19.27 -0.33
C PRO A 186 20.76 20.53 -0.69
N GLY A 187 20.11 21.53 -1.29
CA GLY A 187 20.76 22.81 -1.55
C GLY A 187 21.20 23.52 -0.26
N GLU A 188 22.15 24.46 -0.33
CA GLU A 188 22.68 25.20 0.84
C GLU A 188 21.62 25.86 1.73
N ARG A 189 20.45 26.20 1.18
CA ARG A 189 19.30 26.72 1.94
C ARG A 189 18.69 25.70 2.91
N ALA A 190 18.81 24.40 2.62
CA ALA A 190 18.34 23.34 3.48
C ALA A 190 19.04 23.29 4.84
N HIS A 191 20.30 23.72 4.90
CA HIS A 191 21.06 23.77 6.14
C HIS A 191 20.62 24.88 7.09
N ARG A 192 20.04 25.97 6.58
CA ARG A 192 19.62 27.13 7.39
C ARG A 192 18.17 27.04 7.90
N ALA A 193 17.26 26.40 7.15
CA ALA A 193 15.83 26.31 7.48
C ALA A 193 15.47 25.27 8.53
N SER A 194 16.36 24.30 8.84
CA SER A 194 16.07 23.18 9.75
C SER A 194 16.02 23.53 11.24
N ALA A 195 16.15 24.81 11.61
CA ALA A 195 16.19 25.24 13.01
C ALA A 195 14.83 25.67 13.61
N GLY A 196 13.76 25.79 12.82
CA GLY A 196 12.61 26.55 13.28
C GLY A 196 11.19 26.03 13.10
N ALA A 197 10.92 24.88 12.50
CA ALA A 197 9.55 24.55 12.14
C ALA A 197 9.18 23.06 12.38
N PHE A 198 8.81 22.74 13.58
CA PHE A 198 7.81 21.71 13.89
C PHE A 198 7.42 21.84 15.37
N GLU A 199 6.62 22.83 15.69
CA GLU A 199 5.82 22.79 16.90
C GLU A 199 4.64 21.84 16.65
N GLN A 200 4.62 20.75 17.40
CA GLN A 200 3.51 19.81 17.45
C GLN A 200 2.25 20.54 17.90
N ALA A 201 1.26 20.60 17.02
CA ALA A 201 -0.09 20.89 17.44
C ALA A 201 -0.61 19.74 18.27
N SER A 202 -0.62 19.87 19.57
CA SER A 202 -1.69 19.57 20.52
C SER A 202 -1.16 19.23 21.89
N GLY A 203 -1.41 20.13 22.85
CA GLY A 203 -1.14 19.95 24.29
C GLY A 203 -2.21 19.11 25.02
N ALA A 204 -3.13 18.47 24.36
CA ALA A 204 -4.14 17.62 24.98
C ALA A 204 -3.67 16.16 25.00
N LYS A 205 -3.57 15.55 26.18
CA LYS A 205 -3.28 14.12 26.31
C LYS A 205 -4.41 13.30 25.68
N PRO A 206 -4.09 12.29 24.82
CA PRO A 206 -5.11 11.41 24.28
C PRO A 206 -5.82 10.63 25.39
N SER A 207 -7.13 10.31 25.22
CA SER A 207 -7.91 9.50 26.15
C SER A 207 -7.32 8.11 26.37
N ALA A 208 -7.69 7.36 27.41
CA ALA A 208 -7.32 5.94 27.49
C ALA A 208 -7.97 5.15 26.34
N LEU A 209 -7.36 4.05 25.89
CA LEU A 209 -7.91 3.26 24.78
C LEU A 209 -9.30 2.68 25.11
N SER A 210 -9.51 2.26 26.34
CA SER A 210 -10.80 1.75 26.83
C SER A 210 -11.88 2.83 26.84
N GLU A 211 -11.55 4.05 27.24
CA GLU A 211 -12.42 5.22 27.21
C GLU A 211 -12.79 5.58 25.76
N PHE A 212 -11.77 5.68 24.90
CA PHE A 212 -11.98 5.93 23.48
C PHE A 212 -12.94 4.93 22.81
N ALA A 213 -12.73 3.62 23.08
CA ALA A 213 -13.58 2.57 22.53
C ALA A 213 -15.02 2.65 23.08
N GLY A 214 -15.19 2.99 24.35
CA GLY A 214 -16.49 3.18 24.99
C GLY A 214 -17.27 4.36 24.43
N GLU A 215 -16.60 5.49 24.22
CA GLU A 215 -17.18 6.71 23.65
C GLU A 215 -17.50 6.57 22.14
N ASN A 216 -16.73 5.76 21.39
CA ASN A 216 -16.79 5.69 19.93
C ASN A 216 -17.21 4.30 19.40
N LYS A 217 -18.25 3.67 19.99
CA LYS A 217 -18.69 2.30 19.64
C LYS A 217 -19.00 2.11 18.14
N ARG A 218 -19.65 3.07 17.49
CA ARG A 218 -19.93 3.02 16.05
C ARG A 218 -18.64 3.06 15.22
N PHE A 219 -17.68 3.88 15.65
CA PHE A 219 -16.37 3.91 15.00
C PHE A 219 -15.61 2.59 15.18
N MET A 220 -15.73 1.90 16.32
CA MET A 220 -15.14 0.55 16.50
C MET A 220 -15.76 -0.47 15.54
N LEU A 221 -17.07 -0.40 15.29
CA LEU A 221 -17.72 -1.24 14.26
C LEU A 221 -17.26 -0.87 12.84
N PHE A 222 -17.09 0.42 12.54
CA PHE A 222 -16.49 0.88 11.29
C PHE A 222 -15.08 0.29 11.09
N LEU A 223 -14.25 0.27 12.12
CA LEU A 223 -12.91 -0.33 12.09
C LEU A 223 -12.96 -1.85 11.81
N LEU A 224 -13.88 -2.58 12.43
CA LEU A 224 -14.08 -4.01 12.17
C LEU A 224 -14.47 -4.27 10.71
N GLY A 225 -15.43 -3.50 10.19
CA GLY A 225 -15.81 -3.58 8.77
C GLY A 225 -14.65 -3.23 7.84
N THR A 226 -13.81 -2.25 8.20
CA THR A 226 -12.59 -1.92 7.45
C THR A 226 -11.66 -3.12 7.36
N ALA A 227 -11.40 -3.82 8.47
CA ALA A 227 -10.54 -5.00 8.47
C ALA A 227 -11.13 -6.12 7.57
N ALA A 228 -12.45 -6.31 7.58
CA ALA A 228 -13.13 -7.31 6.74
C ALA A 228 -13.04 -6.98 5.24
N LEU A 229 -13.23 -5.71 4.84
CA LEU A 229 -13.05 -5.29 3.44
C LEU A 229 -11.59 -5.50 2.98
N PHE A 230 -10.62 -5.07 3.79
CA PHE A 230 -9.21 -5.20 3.45
C PHE A 230 -8.67 -6.62 3.57
N PHE A 231 -9.37 -7.52 4.27
CA PHE A 231 -9.12 -8.96 4.19
C PHE A 231 -9.32 -9.45 2.75
N THR A 232 -10.46 -9.20 2.14
CA THR A 232 -10.75 -9.69 0.78
C THR A 232 -9.88 -8.98 -0.25
N HIS A 233 -9.74 -7.66 -0.14
CA HIS A 233 -8.90 -6.87 -1.02
C HIS A 233 -7.44 -7.33 -1.00
N GLY A 234 -6.87 -7.57 0.20
CA GLY A 234 -5.51 -8.06 0.38
C GLY A 234 -5.33 -9.50 -0.14
N MET A 235 -6.31 -10.37 0.06
CA MET A 235 -6.30 -11.74 -0.45
C MET A 235 -6.26 -11.75 -1.99
N ILE A 236 -7.10 -10.96 -2.64
CA ILE A 236 -7.11 -10.83 -4.10
C ILE A 236 -5.77 -10.26 -4.58
N GLY A 237 -5.27 -9.20 -3.94
CA GLY A 237 -4.03 -8.56 -4.35
C GLY A 237 -2.80 -9.47 -4.23
N ASN A 238 -2.66 -10.19 -3.13
CA ASN A 238 -1.50 -11.05 -2.88
C ASN A 238 -1.49 -12.31 -3.75
N PHE A 239 -2.66 -12.83 -4.09
CA PHE A 239 -2.81 -14.08 -4.83
C PHE A 239 -3.51 -13.90 -6.19
N MET A 240 -3.46 -12.71 -6.78
CA MET A 240 -4.12 -12.39 -8.06
C MET A 240 -3.77 -13.40 -9.16
N ILE A 241 -2.54 -13.90 -9.20
CA ILE A 241 -2.10 -14.90 -10.19
C ILE A 241 -2.90 -16.20 -10.13
N GLU A 242 -3.31 -16.64 -8.93
CA GLU A 242 -4.10 -17.86 -8.77
C GLU A 242 -5.49 -17.72 -9.38
N PHE A 243 -6.11 -16.55 -9.18
CA PHE A 243 -7.43 -16.26 -9.74
C PHE A 243 -7.38 -16.12 -11.26
N ILE A 244 -6.32 -15.52 -11.78
CA ILE A 244 -6.08 -15.37 -13.21
C ILE A 244 -5.80 -16.72 -13.87
N ARG A 245 -4.97 -17.56 -13.26
CA ARG A 245 -4.72 -18.94 -13.76
C ARG A 245 -5.99 -19.80 -13.77
N ASN A 246 -6.85 -19.62 -12.78
CA ASN A 246 -8.12 -20.36 -12.68
C ASN A 246 -9.07 -20.08 -13.87
N ILE A 247 -8.89 -18.96 -14.56
CA ILE A 247 -9.65 -18.57 -15.77
C ILE A 247 -8.82 -18.65 -17.05
N GLY A 248 -7.67 -19.35 -17.00
CA GLY A 248 -6.82 -19.62 -18.16
C GLY A 248 -5.82 -18.53 -18.54
N GLY A 249 -5.63 -17.51 -17.68
CA GLY A 249 -4.64 -16.46 -17.89
C GLY A 249 -3.27 -16.77 -17.31
N GLY A 250 -2.32 -15.86 -17.54
CA GLY A 250 -0.94 -15.99 -17.11
C GLY A 250 -0.39 -14.73 -16.45
N SER A 251 0.94 -14.69 -16.29
CA SER A 251 1.62 -13.56 -15.65
C SER A 251 1.54 -12.27 -16.45
N GLU A 252 1.44 -12.36 -17.79
CA GLU A 252 1.22 -11.20 -18.67
C GLU A 252 -0.16 -10.58 -18.41
N ASP A 253 -1.21 -11.42 -18.30
CA ASP A 253 -2.55 -10.96 -17.97
C ASP A 253 -2.61 -10.32 -16.58
N MET A 254 -1.93 -10.92 -15.60
CA MET A 254 -1.83 -10.35 -14.25
C MET A 254 -1.19 -8.97 -14.28
N GLY A 255 -0.08 -8.82 -14.99
CA GLY A 255 0.60 -7.52 -15.13
C GLY A 255 -0.32 -6.46 -15.73
N ASN A 256 -1.09 -6.82 -16.75
CA ASN A 256 -2.04 -5.93 -17.40
C ASN A 256 -3.22 -5.56 -16.47
N VAL A 257 -3.82 -6.52 -15.76
CA VAL A 257 -4.90 -6.29 -14.79
C VAL A 257 -4.43 -5.35 -13.66
N LEU A 258 -3.23 -5.59 -13.10
CA LEU A 258 -2.66 -4.75 -12.06
C LEU A 258 -2.32 -3.34 -12.55
N ALA A 259 -1.87 -3.20 -13.79
CA ALA A 259 -1.68 -1.88 -14.40
C ALA A 259 -3.01 -1.14 -14.56
N PHE A 260 -4.06 -1.85 -14.92
CA PHE A 260 -5.39 -1.27 -15.10
C PHE A 260 -5.99 -0.75 -13.77
N MET A 261 -5.59 -1.27 -12.62
CA MET A 261 -6.00 -0.73 -11.31
C MET A 261 -5.63 0.75 -11.13
N THR A 262 -4.65 1.29 -11.88
CA THR A 262 -4.30 2.72 -11.84
C THR A 262 -5.41 3.65 -12.33
N VAL A 263 -6.51 3.15 -12.84
CA VAL A 263 -7.76 3.91 -13.10
C VAL A 263 -8.29 4.64 -11.85
N GLU A 264 -7.85 4.24 -10.65
CA GLU A 264 -8.15 4.91 -9.38
C GLU A 264 -7.60 6.33 -9.28
N VAL A 265 -6.45 6.62 -9.94
CA VAL A 265 -5.70 7.87 -9.78
C VAL A 265 -6.51 9.12 -10.17
N PRO A 266 -7.19 9.17 -11.33
CA PRO A 266 -8.04 10.31 -11.69
C PRO A 266 -9.13 10.61 -10.64
N VAL A 267 -9.74 9.57 -10.05
CA VAL A 267 -10.80 9.74 -9.04
C VAL A 267 -10.23 10.27 -7.74
N MET A 268 -9.07 9.77 -7.29
CA MET A 268 -8.37 10.32 -6.12
C MET A 268 -8.03 11.81 -6.29
N LEU A 269 -7.58 12.22 -7.48
CA LEU A 269 -7.28 13.63 -7.79
C LEU A 269 -8.55 14.50 -7.77
N LEU A 270 -9.69 13.95 -8.15
CA LEU A 270 -10.97 14.64 -8.18
C LEU A 270 -11.73 14.59 -6.84
N PHE A 271 -11.24 13.86 -5.85
CA PHE A 271 -11.93 13.66 -4.56
C PHE A 271 -12.31 14.97 -3.89
N GLY A 272 -11.45 15.98 -3.91
CA GLY A 272 -11.76 17.31 -3.38
C GLY A 272 -12.94 18.02 -4.06
N ARG A 273 -13.26 17.67 -5.33
CA ARG A 273 -14.48 18.15 -6.00
C ARG A 273 -15.71 17.35 -5.58
N LEU A 274 -15.55 16.05 -5.36
CA LEU A 274 -16.65 15.17 -4.89
C LEU A 274 -17.14 15.59 -3.51
N THR A 275 -16.23 15.92 -2.59
CA THR A 275 -16.57 16.37 -1.23
C THR A 275 -17.23 17.75 -1.16
N ARG A 276 -17.21 18.53 -2.24
CA ARG A 276 -17.99 19.78 -2.35
C ARG A 276 -19.46 19.54 -2.70
N ARG A 277 -19.79 18.38 -3.26
CA ARG A 277 -21.14 18.03 -3.72
C ARG A 277 -21.83 16.98 -2.87
N PHE A 278 -21.04 16.11 -2.25
CA PHE A 278 -21.56 14.95 -1.52
C PHE A 278 -20.99 14.93 -0.09
N LYS A 279 -21.80 14.55 0.88
CA LYS A 279 -21.37 14.32 2.27
C LYS A 279 -20.33 13.20 2.32
N CYS A 280 -19.32 13.32 3.18
CA CYS A 280 -18.27 12.32 3.34
C CYS A 280 -18.85 10.95 3.71
N SER A 281 -19.84 10.91 4.60
CA SER A 281 -20.53 9.68 4.99
C SER A 281 -21.24 8.98 3.82
N SER A 282 -21.80 9.73 2.86
CA SER A 282 -22.44 9.18 1.66
C SER A 282 -21.41 8.61 0.68
N LEU A 283 -20.30 9.32 0.47
CA LEU A 283 -19.18 8.84 -0.36
C LEU A 283 -18.59 7.55 0.23
N LEU A 284 -18.47 7.49 1.55
CA LEU A 284 -17.91 6.32 2.22
C LEU A 284 -18.86 5.12 2.12
N ARG A 285 -20.18 5.30 2.32
CA ARG A 285 -21.20 4.25 2.10
C ARG A 285 -21.18 3.76 0.65
N PHE A 286 -21.11 4.65 -0.31
CA PHE A 286 -20.99 4.30 -1.72
C PHE A 286 -19.73 3.47 -1.98
N ALA A 287 -18.59 3.89 -1.47
CA ALA A 287 -17.31 3.20 -1.67
C ALA A 287 -17.32 1.78 -1.11
N VAL A 288 -17.86 1.55 0.09
CA VAL A 288 -17.90 0.20 0.70
C VAL A 288 -18.83 -0.74 -0.05
N ILE A 289 -19.94 -0.23 -0.60
CA ILE A 289 -20.82 -1.02 -1.49
C ILE A 289 -20.07 -1.40 -2.77
N MET A 290 -19.36 -0.45 -3.38
CA MET A 290 -18.58 -0.70 -4.59
C MET A 290 -17.44 -1.71 -4.37
N PHE A 291 -16.85 -1.76 -3.15
CA PHE A 291 -15.89 -2.81 -2.79
C PHE A 291 -16.52 -4.20 -2.92
N SER A 292 -17.64 -4.45 -2.24
CA SER A 292 -18.29 -5.77 -2.31
C SER A 292 -18.79 -6.12 -3.70
N ILE A 293 -19.30 -5.14 -4.47
CA ILE A 293 -19.71 -5.38 -5.86
C ILE A 293 -18.50 -5.75 -6.72
N LYS A 294 -17.37 -5.03 -6.57
CA LYS A 294 -16.13 -5.36 -7.28
C LYS A 294 -15.70 -6.80 -7.00
N GLU A 295 -15.63 -7.18 -5.75
CA GLU A 295 -15.16 -8.50 -5.34
C GLU A 295 -16.13 -9.61 -5.79
N LEU A 296 -17.44 -9.32 -5.76
CA LEU A 296 -18.47 -10.20 -6.33
C LEU A 296 -18.29 -10.37 -7.85
N MET A 297 -17.99 -9.29 -8.57
CA MET A 297 -17.69 -9.37 -10.01
C MET A 297 -16.43 -10.17 -10.29
N ILE A 298 -15.38 -10.05 -9.46
CA ILE A 298 -14.18 -10.90 -9.57
C ILE A 298 -14.54 -12.38 -9.35
N TYR A 299 -15.40 -12.69 -8.39
CA TYR A 299 -15.85 -14.07 -8.14
C TYR A 299 -16.59 -14.68 -9.34
N PHE A 300 -17.42 -13.89 -10.03
CA PHE A 300 -18.15 -14.33 -11.22
C PHE A 300 -17.35 -14.22 -12.52
N ALA A 301 -16.16 -13.59 -12.49
CA ALA A 301 -15.34 -13.45 -13.67
C ALA A 301 -14.89 -14.83 -14.18
N SER A 302 -15.22 -15.12 -15.44
CA SER A 302 -14.84 -16.33 -16.17
C SER A 302 -13.88 -16.07 -17.32
N SER A 303 -13.43 -14.81 -17.46
CA SER A 303 -12.51 -14.38 -18.50
C SER A 303 -11.72 -13.15 -18.08
N ILE A 304 -10.58 -12.91 -18.73
CA ILE A 304 -9.74 -11.73 -18.44
C ILE A 304 -10.48 -10.41 -18.70
N PRO A 305 -11.28 -10.23 -19.78
CA PRO A 305 -12.09 -9.01 -19.94
C PRO A 305 -13.09 -8.77 -18.80
N ALA A 306 -13.65 -9.84 -18.19
CA ALA A 306 -14.54 -9.70 -17.04
C ALA A 306 -13.79 -9.19 -15.79
N LEU A 307 -12.52 -9.59 -15.59
CA LEU A 307 -11.66 -9.02 -14.55
C LEU A 307 -11.40 -7.54 -14.77
N TYR A 308 -11.12 -7.11 -16.02
CA TYR A 308 -10.97 -5.68 -16.31
C TYR A 308 -12.24 -4.90 -15.96
N ALA A 309 -13.41 -5.42 -16.28
CA ALA A 309 -14.68 -4.79 -15.92
C ALA A 309 -14.85 -4.65 -14.40
N ALA A 310 -14.45 -5.68 -13.64
CA ALA A 310 -14.45 -5.62 -12.18
C ALA A 310 -13.45 -4.58 -11.65
N GLU A 311 -12.26 -4.50 -12.23
CA GLU A 311 -11.21 -3.56 -11.80
C GLU A 311 -11.54 -2.09 -12.10
N VAL A 312 -12.46 -1.78 -13.03
CA VAL A 312 -13.00 -0.41 -13.18
C VAL A 312 -13.59 0.08 -11.85
N LEU A 313 -14.21 -0.81 -11.07
CA LEU A 313 -14.78 -0.45 -9.77
C LEU A 313 -13.74 -0.08 -8.70
N GLN A 314 -12.45 -0.33 -8.93
CA GLN A 314 -11.36 0.19 -8.11
C GLN A 314 -11.42 1.71 -7.98
N ALA A 315 -11.79 2.40 -9.06
CA ALA A 315 -11.99 3.84 -9.08
C ALA A 315 -13.15 4.33 -8.18
N PHE A 316 -14.14 3.50 -7.94
CA PHE A 316 -15.33 3.84 -7.14
C PHE A 316 -15.28 3.24 -5.72
N SER A 317 -14.42 2.26 -5.48
CA SER A 317 -14.21 1.62 -4.18
C SER A 317 -12.99 2.21 -3.47
N PHE A 318 -11.82 1.68 -3.70
CA PHE A 318 -10.56 2.06 -3.02
C PHE A 318 -10.21 3.54 -3.19
N ALA A 319 -10.35 4.09 -4.41
CA ALA A 319 -10.00 5.47 -4.70
C ALA A 319 -10.85 6.50 -3.92
N ILE A 320 -12.09 6.16 -3.60
CA ILE A 320 -12.96 7.01 -2.77
C ILE A 320 -12.78 6.67 -1.29
N PHE A 321 -12.69 5.39 -0.94
CA PHE A 321 -12.58 4.93 0.44
C PHE A 321 -11.41 5.54 1.19
N VAL A 322 -10.20 5.51 0.60
CA VAL A 322 -8.98 5.96 1.26
C VAL A 322 -9.06 7.42 1.71
N PRO A 323 -9.31 8.41 0.84
CA PRO A 323 -9.42 9.79 1.27
C PRO A 323 -10.70 10.08 2.08
N ALA A 324 -11.80 9.35 1.83
CA ALA A 324 -13.04 9.51 2.59
C ALA A 324 -12.88 9.02 4.04
N SER A 325 -12.17 7.91 4.28
CA SER A 325 -11.93 7.40 5.63
C SER A 325 -11.11 8.38 6.49
N VAL A 326 -10.11 9.03 5.88
CA VAL A 326 -9.33 10.09 6.56
C VAL A 326 -10.23 11.24 6.99
N ARG A 327 -11.03 11.76 6.07
CA ARG A 327 -11.95 12.86 6.36
C ARG A 327 -13.03 12.46 7.36
N TYR A 328 -13.57 11.26 7.26
CA TYR A 328 -14.57 10.74 8.18
C TYR A 328 -14.06 10.69 9.62
N VAL A 329 -12.81 10.26 9.84
CA VAL A 329 -12.18 10.32 11.18
C VAL A 329 -12.15 11.75 11.71
N ASP A 330 -11.75 12.72 10.88
CA ASP A 330 -11.67 14.13 11.28
C ASP A 330 -13.08 14.73 11.62
N GLU A 331 -14.15 14.19 11.00
CA GLU A 331 -15.53 14.63 11.22
C GLU A 331 -16.18 13.99 12.47
N VAL A 332 -15.85 12.71 12.79
CA VAL A 332 -16.56 11.96 13.85
C VAL A 332 -15.76 11.79 15.14
N ILE A 333 -14.45 11.94 15.09
CA ILE A 333 -13.57 11.75 16.24
C ILE A 333 -13.15 13.12 16.81
N ALA A 334 -13.19 13.24 18.14
CA ALA A 334 -12.75 14.46 18.81
C ALA A 334 -11.30 14.79 18.44
N ARG A 335 -10.97 16.08 18.25
CA ARG A 335 -9.64 16.56 17.84
C ARG A 335 -8.50 15.99 18.68
N ARG A 336 -8.72 15.82 20.00
CA ARG A 336 -7.72 15.23 20.91
C ARG A 336 -7.32 13.80 20.54
N ASP A 337 -8.22 13.06 19.87
CA ASP A 337 -8.06 11.65 19.52
C ASP A 337 -7.99 11.39 18.00
N ALA A 338 -8.04 12.44 17.15
CA ALA A 338 -8.06 12.31 15.69
C ALA A 338 -6.86 11.52 15.15
N VAL A 339 -5.65 11.79 15.65
CA VAL A 339 -4.43 11.04 15.27
C VAL A 339 -4.56 9.56 15.61
N ARG A 340 -5.13 9.23 16.78
CA ARG A 340 -5.42 7.85 17.17
C ARG A 340 -6.44 7.21 16.24
N GLY A 341 -7.51 7.92 15.90
CA GLY A 341 -8.52 7.44 14.96
C GLY A 341 -7.91 7.05 13.62
N GLN A 342 -7.05 7.91 13.05
CA GLN A 342 -6.32 7.63 11.80
C GLN A 342 -5.38 6.41 11.94
N ALA A 343 -4.64 6.34 13.05
CA ALA A 343 -3.76 5.21 13.32
C ALA A 343 -4.53 3.88 13.41
N LEU A 344 -5.72 3.88 14.04
CA LEU A 344 -6.57 2.70 14.14
C LEU A 344 -7.13 2.27 12.78
N VAL A 345 -7.54 3.19 11.90
CA VAL A 345 -7.95 2.85 10.54
C VAL A 345 -6.81 2.17 9.78
N THR A 346 -5.61 2.75 9.82
CA THR A 346 -4.42 2.16 9.18
C THR A 346 -4.08 0.79 9.77
N ALA A 347 -4.18 0.66 11.10
CA ALA A 347 -3.95 -0.62 11.78
C ALA A 347 -4.95 -1.70 11.33
N MET A 348 -6.24 -1.36 11.16
CA MET A 348 -7.26 -2.31 10.71
C MET A 348 -7.09 -2.70 9.23
N ILE A 349 -6.68 -1.78 8.37
CA ILE A 349 -6.28 -2.08 6.99
C ILE A 349 -5.12 -3.10 6.97
N THR A 350 -4.09 -2.86 7.77
CA THR A 350 -2.93 -3.76 7.87
C THR A 350 -3.32 -5.11 8.46
N LEU A 351 -4.14 -5.13 9.52
CA LEU A 351 -4.61 -6.35 10.16
C LEU A 351 -5.44 -7.20 9.19
N GLY A 352 -6.35 -6.58 8.43
CA GLY A 352 -7.09 -7.24 7.36
C GLY A 352 -6.16 -7.88 6.35
N SER A 353 -5.12 -7.16 5.90
CA SER A 353 -4.13 -7.68 4.95
C SER A 353 -3.27 -8.82 5.52
N ILE A 354 -2.93 -8.79 6.80
CA ILE A 354 -2.21 -9.88 7.48
C ILE A 354 -3.05 -11.15 7.49
N PHE A 355 -4.31 -11.05 7.92
CA PHE A 355 -5.24 -12.19 7.91
C PHE A 355 -5.52 -12.68 6.49
N ALA A 356 -5.65 -11.76 5.52
CA ALA A 356 -5.80 -12.08 4.10
C ALA A 356 -4.65 -12.94 3.58
N SER A 357 -3.43 -12.59 3.93
CA SER A 357 -2.24 -13.30 3.50
C SER A 357 -2.22 -14.72 4.07
N TYR A 358 -2.39 -14.85 5.38
CA TYR A 358 -2.33 -16.13 6.07
C TYR A 358 -3.49 -17.07 5.64
N PHE A 359 -4.73 -16.61 5.77
CA PHE A 359 -5.90 -17.43 5.45
C PHE A 359 -6.10 -17.58 3.94
N GLY A 360 -5.74 -16.58 3.13
CA GLY A 360 -5.78 -16.69 1.67
C GLY A 360 -4.84 -17.78 1.15
N GLY A 361 -3.60 -17.82 1.64
CA GLY A 361 -2.65 -18.86 1.30
C GLY A 361 -3.11 -20.25 1.74
N LEU A 362 -3.60 -20.37 3.00
CA LEU A 362 -4.12 -21.62 3.54
C LEU A 362 -5.33 -22.15 2.73
N LEU A 363 -6.27 -21.27 2.39
CA LEU A 363 -7.46 -21.64 1.61
C LEU A 363 -7.10 -22.07 0.19
N LEU A 364 -6.13 -21.41 -0.45
CA LEU A 364 -5.69 -21.77 -1.79
C LEU A 364 -5.00 -23.14 -1.85
N ASP A 365 -4.29 -23.54 -0.79
CA ASP A 365 -3.64 -24.86 -0.73
C ASP A 365 -4.62 -25.99 -0.31
N THR A 366 -5.70 -25.66 0.42
CA THR A 366 -6.67 -26.64 0.94
C THR A 366 -7.97 -26.72 0.15
N SER A 367 -8.20 -25.75 -0.76
CA SER A 367 -9.43 -25.66 -1.55
C SER A 367 -9.17 -25.14 -2.97
N THR A 368 -10.18 -24.65 -3.65
CA THR A 368 -10.06 -24.08 -4.99
C THR A 368 -9.97 -22.54 -4.94
N PRO A 369 -9.35 -21.89 -5.95
CA PRO A 369 -9.35 -20.42 -6.04
C PRO A 369 -10.76 -19.82 -6.01
N LYS A 370 -11.72 -20.49 -6.63
CA LYS A 370 -13.13 -20.04 -6.62
C LYS A 370 -13.77 -20.12 -5.23
N TYR A 371 -13.47 -21.15 -4.45
CA TYR A 371 -13.97 -21.27 -3.07
C TYR A 371 -13.30 -20.22 -2.15
N THR A 372 -12.01 -19.99 -2.34
CA THR A 372 -11.28 -18.94 -1.64
C THR A 372 -11.89 -17.56 -1.89
N LEU A 373 -12.21 -17.24 -3.16
CA LEU A 373 -12.92 -16.00 -3.51
C LEU A 373 -14.30 -15.91 -2.87
N LEU A 374 -15.05 -17.01 -2.81
CA LEU A 374 -16.37 -17.05 -2.18
C LEU A 374 -16.29 -16.65 -0.69
N ILE A 375 -15.34 -17.21 0.04
CA ILE A 375 -15.10 -16.83 1.45
C ILE A 375 -14.78 -15.35 1.54
N GLY A 376 -13.89 -14.85 0.67
CA GLY A 376 -13.57 -13.42 0.60
C GLY A 376 -14.82 -12.57 0.39
N VAL A 377 -15.65 -12.88 -0.59
CA VAL A 377 -16.89 -12.14 -0.88
C VAL A 377 -17.83 -12.13 0.33
N ILE A 378 -18.00 -13.27 1.00
CA ILE A 378 -18.84 -13.36 2.21
C ILE A 378 -18.31 -12.43 3.30
N VAL A 379 -17.00 -12.43 3.54
CA VAL A 379 -16.35 -11.55 4.53
C VAL A 379 -16.51 -10.08 4.15
N SER A 380 -16.32 -9.74 2.87
CA SER A 380 -16.48 -8.37 2.37
C SER A 380 -17.92 -7.87 2.50
N VAL A 381 -18.91 -8.68 2.11
CA VAL A 381 -20.34 -8.34 2.24
C VAL A 381 -20.70 -8.15 3.71
N ALA A 382 -20.25 -9.02 4.59
CA ALA A 382 -20.45 -8.87 6.03
C ALA A 382 -19.81 -7.57 6.56
N GLY A 383 -18.57 -7.27 6.13
CA GLY A 383 -17.87 -6.03 6.45
C GLY A 383 -18.63 -4.79 5.95
N THR A 384 -19.13 -4.83 4.72
CA THR A 384 -19.94 -3.75 4.14
C THR A 384 -21.23 -3.53 4.96
N LEU A 385 -21.96 -4.58 5.32
CA LEU A 385 -23.18 -4.46 6.13
C LEU A 385 -22.89 -3.85 7.50
N ILE A 386 -21.83 -4.29 8.17
CA ILE A 386 -21.38 -3.70 9.43
C ILE A 386 -21.07 -2.21 9.24
N MET A 387 -20.33 -1.84 8.19
CA MET A 387 -19.97 -0.44 7.95
C MET A 387 -21.17 0.44 7.61
N LEU A 388 -22.12 -0.05 6.82
CA LEU A 388 -23.35 0.70 6.50
C LEU A 388 -24.16 1.03 7.75
N GLY A 389 -24.21 0.14 8.74
CA GLY A 389 -24.83 0.38 10.04
C GLY A 389 -24.00 1.28 10.98
N ALA A 390 -22.69 1.28 10.80
CA ALA A 390 -21.76 2.00 11.67
C ALA A 390 -21.50 3.45 11.22
N ILE A 391 -21.47 3.73 9.89
CA ILE A 391 -21.16 5.06 9.35
C ILE A 391 -22.22 6.06 9.78
N GLN A 392 -21.79 7.03 10.58
CA GLN A 392 -22.64 8.11 11.09
C GLN A 392 -22.85 9.15 9.97
N THR A 393 -24.05 9.72 9.92
CA THR A 393 -24.31 10.85 9.03
C THR A 393 -23.77 12.11 9.68
N THR A 394 -22.78 12.73 9.04
CA THR A 394 -22.22 14.00 9.49
C THR A 394 -23.04 15.16 8.93
N GLU A 395 -23.33 16.14 9.75
CA GLU A 395 -24.05 17.38 9.36
C GLU A 395 -23.05 18.40 8.79
N SER A 396 -22.35 18.07 7.74
CA SER A 396 -21.45 19.03 7.06
C SER A 396 -21.92 19.33 5.66
#